data_bf72bf241ea4fb4648a347b1f51d0033
#
_entry.id   bf72bf241ea4fb4648a347b1f51d0033
#
_cell.length_a   1.000
_cell.length_b   1.000
_cell.length_c   1.000
_cell.angle_alpha   90.00
_cell.angle_beta   90.00
_cell.angle_gamma   90.00
#
_symmetry.space_group_name_H-M   'P 1'
#
loop_
_entity.id
_entity.type
_entity.pdbx_description
1 polymer ?
#
loop_
_entity_poly.entity_id
_entity_poly.type
_entity_poly.pdbx_seq_one_letter_code
_entity_poly.pdbx_strand_id
1 'polypeptide(L)'
;SRVLTLRYGNSVTNYLGGKYQAISVGRVMTCVLGMVVRREREIRAFVKTPFYRVVSSIALEGESFEGEWRAVEGSRYFQSPVLYKENGFKKKEDAQKLICELSTQQPLICTVEKIERKKENKNPPLLFNLAELQNVCSKLFKISPDETLSIVQDLYEKKLVTYPRTDARVLSTAVAKEIYKNISGLRNYPQAGEAAQGALELGAYKNIAKTRYTNDKQITDHYAIIPTGQGLGALKGLSLTAQRVYETIVRRFLSIFYPPAVYQKVSLVTKMENESFFSSFKVLLSEGYLKIAANSFAKKSMAEASGKTPESEGEGEVSCDEALLAALQKLKKGDILNINGLGIKEGETSPPKRYNSGSMILAMENAGQLIEDEDLRSQIKGSGIGTSATRAEILKKLFNIRYLSLNKKTQVITPTLQGEMIYDVVNCSIRQLLNPELTASWEKGLTYVAEGSITEQEYMDKLEHFVRIRTKQVEDSHFQYALRQFFDAAAQFYKKPERETAVKKRQNTL
;
A
#
# COMPACT_ATOMS: atom_id res chain seq x y z
N SER A 1 21.22 -14.12 18.43
CA SER A 1 22.13 -12.97 18.32
C SER A 1 23.55 -13.29 18.76
N ARG A 2 23.76 -13.77 20.01
CA ARG A 2 25.12 -14.00 20.57
C ARG A 2 25.99 -14.91 19.71
N VAL A 3 25.50 -16.08 19.33
CA VAL A 3 26.24 -17.05 18.51
C VAL A 3 26.57 -16.47 17.13
N LEU A 4 25.63 -15.83 16.46
CA LEU A 4 25.89 -15.15 15.19
C LEU A 4 26.95 -14.05 15.33
N THR A 5 26.93 -13.30 16.42
CA THR A 5 27.94 -12.28 16.71
C THR A 5 29.34 -12.90 16.91
N LEU A 6 29.43 -13.96 17.69
CA LEU A 6 30.69 -14.66 17.91
C LEU A 6 31.25 -15.28 16.61
N ARG A 7 30.36 -15.82 15.76
CA ARG A 7 30.76 -16.50 14.51
C ARG A 7 31.08 -15.56 13.37
N TYR A 8 30.26 -14.49 13.17
CA TYR A 8 30.32 -13.62 12.00
C TYR A 8 30.53 -12.13 12.32
N GLY A 9 30.49 -11.74 13.59
CA GLY A 9 30.65 -10.33 14.01
C GLY A 9 31.97 -9.73 13.53
N ASN A 10 33.06 -10.47 13.60
CA ASN A 10 34.37 -10.02 13.10
C ASN A 10 34.38 -9.83 11.57
N SER A 11 33.70 -10.70 10.81
CA SER A 11 33.62 -10.57 9.36
C SER A 11 32.90 -9.28 8.96
N VAL A 12 31.79 -8.96 9.66
CA VAL A 12 31.03 -7.71 9.44
C VAL A 12 31.85 -6.50 9.88
N THR A 13 32.44 -6.56 11.08
CA THR A 13 33.24 -5.46 11.66
C THR A 13 34.44 -5.10 10.78
N ASN A 14 35.22 -6.09 10.37
CA ASN A 14 36.40 -5.89 9.53
C ASN A 14 36.04 -5.36 8.16
N TYR A 15 34.90 -5.79 7.61
CA TYR A 15 34.44 -5.30 6.30
C TYR A 15 34.04 -3.82 6.36
N LEU A 16 33.35 -3.40 7.41
CA LEU A 16 32.91 -2.01 7.58
C LEU A 16 34.05 -1.08 8.03
N GLY A 17 35.20 -1.59 8.45
CA GLY A 17 36.34 -0.81 8.89
C GLY A 17 36.10 -0.03 10.19
N GLY A 18 35.24 -0.52 11.06
CA GLY A 18 34.79 0.17 12.25
C GLY A 18 35.02 -0.56 13.57
N LYS A 19 34.36 -0.09 14.63
CA LYS A 19 34.31 -0.75 15.94
C LYS A 19 33.49 -2.03 15.86
N TYR A 20 33.73 -2.95 16.79
CA TYR A 20 33.01 -4.21 16.93
C TYR A 20 31.48 -4.04 16.77
N GLN A 21 30.91 -4.83 15.85
CA GLN A 21 29.48 -4.81 15.51
C GLN A 21 28.80 -6.08 16.02
N ALA A 22 27.90 -5.91 16.98
CA ALA A 22 27.05 -6.99 17.42
C ALA A 22 25.96 -7.28 16.39
N ILE A 23 25.74 -8.56 16.07
CA ILE A 23 24.66 -8.99 15.19
C ILE A 23 23.38 -9.14 16.01
N SER A 24 22.44 -8.22 15.82
CA SER A 24 21.12 -8.28 16.44
C SER A 24 20.13 -8.96 15.50
N VAL A 25 19.49 -10.02 15.96
CA VAL A 25 18.42 -10.72 15.26
C VAL A 25 17.22 -10.91 16.20
N GLY A 26 16.05 -11.00 15.63
CA GLY A 26 14.82 -11.27 16.35
C GLY A 26 13.74 -11.69 15.36
N ARG A 27 12.82 -12.54 15.76
CA ARG A 27 11.81 -13.15 14.89
C ARG A 27 11.12 -12.14 13.94
N VAL A 28 10.53 -11.09 14.47
CA VAL A 28 9.83 -10.06 13.67
C VAL A 28 10.82 -9.09 13.04
N MET A 29 11.77 -8.57 13.82
CA MET A 29 12.74 -7.57 13.36
C MET A 29 13.55 -8.04 12.14
N THR A 30 14.00 -9.29 12.15
CA THR A 30 14.78 -9.86 11.04
C THR A 30 13.92 -10.15 9.83
N CYS A 31 12.66 -10.54 10.01
CA CYS A 31 11.69 -10.67 8.92
C CYS A 31 11.48 -9.32 8.22
N VAL A 32 11.28 -8.24 8.97
CA VAL A 32 11.13 -6.87 8.42
C VAL A 32 12.38 -6.45 7.64
N LEU A 33 13.57 -6.69 8.17
CA LEU A 33 14.82 -6.47 7.43
C LEU A 33 14.82 -7.25 6.12
N GLY A 34 14.41 -8.54 6.15
CA GLY A 34 14.29 -9.40 4.98
C GLY A 34 13.36 -8.84 3.92
N MET A 35 12.20 -8.32 4.31
CA MET A 35 11.23 -7.70 3.40
C MET A 35 11.82 -6.48 2.68
N VAL A 36 12.51 -5.61 3.42
CA VAL A 36 13.10 -4.38 2.86
C VAL A 36 14.28 -4.69 1.93
N VAL A 37 15.19 -5.60 2.35
CA VAL A 37 16.35 -5.97 1.52
C VAL A 37 15.92 -6.68 0.23
N ARG A 38 14.97 -7.63 0.31
CA ARG A 38 14.43 -8.29 -0.89
C ARG A 38 13.82 -7.30 -1.86
N ARG A 39 13.01 -6.34 -1.37
CA ARG A 39 12.41 -5.29 -2.18
C ARG A 39 13.47 -4.42 -2.86
N GLU A 40 14.53 -4.05 -2.15
CA GLU A 40 15.60 -3.25 -2.73
C GLU A 40 16.38 -4.03 -3.81
N ARG A 41 16.67 -5.31 -3.56
CA ARG A 41 17.33 -6.19 -4.55
C ARG A 41 16.45 -6.46 -5.77
N GLU A 42 15.15 -6.63 -5.59
CA GLU A 42 14.17 -6.73 -6.66
C GLU A 42 14.15 -5.46 -7.53
N ILE A 43 14.19 -4.28 -6.93
CA ILE A 43 14.25 -3.01 -7.64
C ILE A 43 15.55 -2.90 -8.45
N ARG A 44 16.69 -3.30 -7.88
CA ARG A 44 17.99 -3.25 -8.56
C ARG A 44 18.10 -4.25 -9.70
N ALA A 45 17.52 -5.42 -9.55
CA ALA A 45 17.51 -6.47 -10.56
C ALA A 45 16.43 -6.23 -11.64
N PHE A 46 15.55 -5.26 -11.44
CA PHE A 46 14.44 -5.01 -12.35
C PHE A 46 14.95 -4.45 -13.68
N VAL A 47 14.59 -5.15 -14.76
CA VAL A 47 14.87 -4.71 -16.12
C VAL A 47 13.65 -4.00 -16.68
N LYS A 48 13.77 -2.71 -16.91
CA LYS A 48 12.72 -1.93 -17.55
C LYS A 48 12.48 -2.42 -18.96
N THR A 49 11.25 -2.75 -19.26
CA THR A 49 10.83 -3.24 -20.57
C THR A 49 9.90 -2.23 -21.20
N PRO A 50 10.25 -1.66 -22.36
CA PRO A 50 9.33 -0.79 -23.10
C PRO A 50 8.19 -1.61 -23.68
N PHE A 51 7.04 -1.00 -23.82
CA PHE A 51 5.89 -1.54 -24.51
C PHE A 51 5.12 -0.45 -25.24
N TYR A 52 4.43 -0.84 -26.30
CA TYR A 52 3.78 0.06 -27.24
C TYR A 52 2.31 -0.33 -27.34
N ARG A 53 1.41 0.53 -26.85
CA ARG A 53 -0.03 0.33 -26.90
C ARG A 53 -0.60 1.07 -28.09
N VAL A 54 -1.47 0.40 -28.87
CA VAL A 54 -2.22 1.06 -29.94
C VAL A 54 -3.49 1.65 -29.34
N VAL A 55 -3.75 2.91 -29.62
CA VAL A 55 -4.93 3.64 -29.16
C VAL A 55 -5.68 4.25 -30.36
N SER A 56 -7.00 4.26 -30.28
CA SER A 56 -7.88 4.95 -31.21
C SER A 56 -8.44 6.21 -30.57
N SER A 57 -8.50 7.31 -31.29
CA SER A 57 -9.27 8.50 -30.90
C SER A 57 -10.62 8.43 -31.60
N ILE A 58 -11.69 8.26 -30.82
CA ILE A 58 -13.05 8.02 -31.31
C ILE A 58 -13.88 9.29 -31.08
N ALA A 59 -14.56 9.77 -32.13
CA ALA A 59 -15.42 10.92 -32.07
C ALA A 59 -16.84 10.56 -31.60
N LEU A 60 -17.40 11.37 -30.70
CA LEU A 60 -18.76 11.20 -30.17
C LEU A 60 -19.40 12.55 -29.83
N GLU A 61 -20.42 12.98 -30.58
CA GLU A 61 -21.21 14.21 -30.35
C GLU A 61 -20.38 15.49 -30.08
N GLY A 62 -19.25 15.68 -30.78
CA GLY A 62 -18.36 16.82 -30.64
C GLY A 62 -17.22 16.62 -29.64
N GLU A 63 -17.28 15.60 -28.84
CA GLU A 63 -16.21 15.15 -27.94
C GLU A 63 -15.36 14.05 -28.57
N SER A 64 -14.25 13.68 -27.93
CA SER A 64 -13.45 12.54 -28.34
C SER A 64 -12.94 11.76 -27.12
N PHE A 65 -12.79 10.45 -27.30
CA PHE A 65 -12.25 9.59 -26.25
C PHE A 65 -11.29 8.55 -26.83
N GLU A 66 -10.42 8.02 -25.97
CA GLU A 66 -9.47 6.98 -26.35
C GLU A 66 -10.06 5.58 -26.16
N GLY A 67 -9.81 4.70 -27.13
CA GLY A 67 -9.96 3.26 -27.03
C GLY A 67 -8.60 2.60 -27.07
N GLU A 68 -8.26 1.77 -26.07
CA GLU A 68 -7.01 1.01 -26.03
C GLU A 68 -7.21 -0.37 -26.68
N TRP A 69 -6.42 -0.69 -27.69
CA TRP A 69 -6.44 -1.98 -28.35
C TRP A 69 -6.02 -3.11 -27.43
N ARG A 70 -6.68 -4.27 -27.54
CA ARG A 70 -6.30 -5.51 -26.86
C ARG A 70 -6.45 -6.70 -27.78
N ALA A 71 -5.45 -7.59 -27.76
CA ALA A 71 -5.46 -8.85 -28.46
C ALA A 71 -6.37 -9.85 -27.75
N VAL A 72 -7.64 -9.85 -28.11
CA VAL A 72 -8.64 -10.80 -27.64
C VAL A 72 -8.82 -11.95 -28.63
N GLU A 73 -9.57 -12.98 -28.27
CA GLU A 73 -9.89 -14.09 -29.15
C GLU A 73 -10.51 -13.59 -30.45
N GLY A 74 -9.95 -14.03 -31.58
CA GLY A 74 -10.32 -13.54 -32.92
C GLY A 74 -9.50 -12.37 -33.44
N SER A 75 -8.69 -11.73 -32.61
CA SER A 75 -7.70 -10.72 -33.04
C SER A 75 -6.51 -11.37 -33.74
N ARG A 76 -5.93 -10.67 -34.74
CA ARG A 76 -4.76 -11.13 -35.52
C ARG A 76 -3.53 -11.45 -34.64
N TYR A 77 -3.40 -10.78 -33.53
CA TYR A 77 -2.25 -10.92 -32.60
C TYR A 77 -2.60 -11.66 -31.30
N PHE A 78 -3.76 -12.36 -31.24
CA PHE A 78 -4.14 -13.13 -30.07
C PHE A 78 -3.06 -14.16 -29.70
N GLN A 79 -2.58 -14.14 -28.46
CA GLN A 79 -1.50 -14.99 -27.94
C GLN A 79 -0.17 -14.90 -28.74
N SER A 80 0.03 -13.84 -29.50
CA SER A 80 1.25 -13.66 -30.29
C SER A 80 2.48 -13.38 -29.42
N PRO A 81 3.66 -13.98 -29.73
CA PRO A 81 4.90 -13.74 -29.00
C PRO A 81 5.47 -12.33 -29.17
N VAL A 82 4.96 -11.52 -30.12
CA VAL A 82 5.34 -10.10 -30.28
C VAL A 82 4.72 -9.19 -29.23
N LEU A 83 3.74 -9.71 -28.48
CA LEU A 83 3.09 -8.97 -27.40
C LEU A 83 3.87 -9.09 -26.09
N TYR A 84 3.91 -7.97 -25.33
CA TYR A 84 4.34 -7.95 -23.94
C TYR A 84 3.22 -8.48 -23.02
N LYS A 85 1.99 -7.97 -23.26
CA LYS A 85 0.72 -8.41 -22.65
C LYS A 85 -0.36 -8.23 -23.72
N GLU A 86 -1.59 -8.58 -23.41
CA GLU A 86 -2.75 -8.48 -24.31
C GLU A 86 -2.90 -7.09 -24.99
N ASN A 87 -2.40 -6.02 -24.37
CA ASN A 87 -2.58 -4.62 -24.79
C ASN A 87 -1.28 -3.92 -25.19
N GLY A 88 -0.18 -4.61 -25.36
CA GLY A 88 1.07 -3.94 -25.67
C GLY A 88 2.03 -4.77 -26.51
N PHE A 89 2.58 -4.18 -27.54
CA PHE A 89 3.66 -4.76 -28.35
C PHE A 89 5.02 -4.57 -27.69
N LYS A 90 5.94 -5.50 -27.93
CA LYS A 90 7.34 -5.42 -27.49
C LYS A 90 8.15 -4.43 -28.32
N LYS A 91 7.76 -4.20 -29.59
CA LYS A 91 8.44 -3.31 -30.52
C LYS A 91 7.45 -2.31 -31.12
N LYS A 92 7.92 -1.11 -31.41
CA LYS A 92 7.13 -0.03 -32.00
C LYS A 92 6.71 -0.36 -33.43
N GLU A 93 7.57 -1.04 -34.17
CA GLU A 93 7.34 -1.45 -35.56
C GLU A 93 6.12 -2.38 -35.67
N ASP A 94 5.93 -3.30 -34.70
CA ASP A 94 4.78 -4.21 -34.69
C ASP A 94 3.46 -3.45 -34.42
N ALA A 95 3.50 -2.47 -33.51
CA ALA A 95 2.36 -1.58 -33.27
C ALA A 95 2.04 -0.71 -34.49
N GLN A 96 3.07 -0.18 -35.16
CA GLN A 96 2.92 0.62 -36.39
C GLN A 96 2.33 -0.22 -37.53
N LYS A 97 2.73 -1.49 -37.65
CA LYS A 97 2.18 -2.42 -38.64
C LYS A 97 0.68 -2.62 -38.44
N LEU A 98 0.21 -2.86 -37.22
CA LEU A 98 -1.21 -2.94 -36.92
C LEU A 98 -1.96 -1.66 -37.33
N ILE A 99 -1.42 -0.48 -37.03
CA ILE A 99 -2.01 0.80 -37.41
C ILE A 99 -2.11 0.91 -38.95
N CYS A 100 -1.03 0.59 -39.67
CA CYS A 100 -1.04 0.63 -41.12
C CYS A 100 -2.10 -0.31 -41.72
N GLU A 101 -2.21 -1.51 -41.19
CA GLU A 101 -3.21 -2.50 -41.64
C GLU A 101 -4.64 -1.98 -41.41
N LEU A 102 -4.95 -1.42 -40.23
CA LEU A 102 -6.26 -0.86 -39.92
C LEU A 102 -6.58 0.44 -40.68
N SER A 103 -5.55 1.17 -41.09
CA SER A 103 -5.71 2.45 -41.82
C SER A 103 -5.93 2.29 -43.32
N THR A 104 -5.92 1.07 -43.86
CA THR A 104 -6.17 0.80 -45.29
C THR A 104 -7.59 1.12 -45.70
N GLN A 105 -8.55 1.04 -44.80
CA GLN A 105 -9.95 1.33 -45.05
C GLN A 105 -10.28 2.79 -44.70
N GLN A 106 -11.00 3.47 -45.61
CA GLN A 106 -11.48 4.84 -45.39
C GLN A 106 -12.98 4.91 -45.68
N PRO A 107 -13.79 5.61 -44.90
CA PRO A 107 -13.42 6.32 -43.68
C PRO A 107 -13.06 5.39 -42.50
N LEU A 108 -12.22 5.87 -41.56
CA LEU A 108 -11.93 5.12 -40.35
C LEU A 108 -13.13 5.12 -39.41
N ILE A 109 -13.76 3.97 -39.28
CA ILE A 109 -14.96 3.77 -38.46
C ILE A 109 -14.79 2.55 -37.55
N CYS A 110 -15.48 2.57 -36.40
CA CYS A 110 -15.63 1.41 -35.56
C CYS A 110 -17.10 1.19 -35.19
N THR A 111 -17.44 -0.03 -34.84
CA THR A 111 -18.79 -0.41 -34.40
C THR A 111 -18.77 -0.68 -32.90
N VAL A 112 -19.77 -0.22 -32.17
CA VAL A 112 -19.97 -0.54 -30.77
C VAL A 112 -20.36 -2.03 -30.64
N GLU A 113 -19.41 -2.85 -30.20
CA GLU A 113 -19.64 -4.27 -29.95
C GLU A 113 -20.33 -4.51 -28.62
N LYS A 114 -19.89 -3.82 -27.59
CA LYS A 114 -20.42 -3.99 -26.23
C LYS A 114 -20.37 -2.66 -25.48
N ILE A 115 -21.44 -2.37 -24.75
CA ILE A 115 -21.48 -1.26 -23.82
C ILE A 115 -22.16 -1.69 -22.51
N GLU A 116 -21.46 -1.51 -21.41
CA GLU A 116 -21.97 -1.82 -20.08
C GLU A 116 -21.97 -0.56 -19.22
N ARG A 117 -23.09 -0.32 -18.53
CA ARG A 117 -23.28 0.80 -17.63
C ARG A 117 -23.65 0.27 -16.25
N LYS A 118 -22.77 0.52 -15.26
CA LYS A 118 -23.00 0.07 -13.88
C LYS A 118 -22.89 1.25 -12.92
N LYS A 119 -23.80 1.31 -11.95
CA LYS A 119 -23.64 2.18 -10.78
C LYS A 119 -22.80 1.43 -9.77
N GLU A 120 -21.72 2.07 -9.34
CA GLU A 120 -20.80 1.56 -8.33
C GLU A 120 -20.95 2.41 -7.06
N ASN A 121 -21.39 1.78 -5.97
CA ASN A 121 -21.45 2.43 -4.68
C ASN A 121 -20.14 2.19 -3.92
N LYS A 122 -19.39 3.25 -3.66
CA LYS A 122 -18.19 3.20 -2.83
C LYS A 122 -18.53 3.58 -1.40
N ASN A 123 -18.59 2.58 -0.52
CA ASN A 123 -18.85 2.82 0.89
C ASN A 123 -17.68 3.56 1.57
N PRO A 124 -17.94 4.32 2.65
CA PRO A 124 -16.88 4.83 3.52
C PRO A 124 -15.91 3.72 3.95
N PRO A 125 -14.60 4.00 4.01
CA PRO A 125 -13.65 3.01 4.50
C PRO A 125 -13.93 2.66 5.96
N LEU A 126 -13.45 1.48 6.40
CA LEU A 126 -13.53 1.10 7.81
C LEU A 126 -12.83 2.13 8.70
N LEU A 127 -13.16 2.14 9.97
CA LEU A 127 -12.54 3.00 10.97
C LEU A 127 -11.03 2.74 11.08
N PHE A 128 -10.33 3.61 11.78
CA PHE A 128 -8.90 3.45 12.00
C PHE A 128 -8.60 2.41 13.08
N ASN A 129 -7.71 1.48 12.76
CA ASN A 129 -6.80 0.89 13.73
C ASN A 129 -5.48 1.68 13.73
N LEU A 130 -4.54 1.28 14.58
CA LEU A 130 -3.27 2.01 14.69
C LEU A 130 -2.46 1.94 13.39
N ALA A 131 -2.37 0.79 12.73
CA ALA A 131 -1.57 0.59 11.52
C ALA A 131 -2.06 1.46 10.37
N GLU A 132 -3.37 1.49 10.12
CA GLU A 132 -3.95 2.32 9.06
C GLU A 132 -3.78 3.83 9.37
N LEU A 133 -3.95 4.23 10.64
CA LEU A 133 -3.73 5.61 11.04
C LEU A 133 -2.27 6.03 10.84
N GLN A 134 -1.29 5.19 11.22
CA GLN A 134 0.12 5.43 10.98
C GLN A 134 0.45 5.56 9.49
N ASN A 135 -0.15 4.72 8.63
CA ASN A 135 0.00 4.82 7.18
C ASN A 135 -0.54 6.14 6.62
N VAL A 136 -1.74 6.54 7.04
CA VAL A 136 -2.35 7.80 6.61
C VAL A 136 -1.54 9.00 7.10
N CYS A 137 -1.12 9.03 8.35
CA CYS A 137 -0.29 10.10 8.91
C CYS A 137 1.09 10.20 8.23
N SER A 138 1.71 9.07 7.91
CA SER A 138 2.96 9.05 7.14
C SER A 138 2.78 9.65 5.74
N LYS A 139 1.65 9.40 5.07
CA LYS A 139 1.34 9.96 3.75
C LYS A 139 1.03 11.46 3.81
N LEU A 140 0.18 11.89 4.76
CA LEU A 140 -0.30 13.26 4.84
C LEU A 140 0.70 14.22 5.50
N PHE A 141 1.31 13.79 6.60
CA PHE A 141 2.10 14.67 7.47
C PHE A 141 3.60 14.39 7.42
N LYS A 142 4.03 13.31 6.76
CA LYS A 142 5.43 12.85 6.70
C LYS A 142 6.03 12.60 8.09
N ILE A 143 5.21 12.16 9.04
CA ILE A 143 5.62 11.74 10.37
C ILE A 143 5.82 10.22 10.45
N SER A 144 6.67 9.79 11.38
CA SER A 144 6.95 8.36 11.58
C SER A 144 5.79 7.65 12.30
N PRO A 145 5.71 6.31 12.21
CA PRO A 145 4.74 5.53 12.99
C PRO A 145 4.87 5.72 14.49
N ASP A 146 6.10 5.86 15.01
CA ASP A 146 6.38 6.12 16.41
C ASP A 146 5.86 7.51 16.85
N GLU A 147 6.08 8.53 16.03
CA GLU A 147 5.56 9.87 16.27
C GLU A 147 4.03 9.90 16.22
N THR A 148 3.41 9.18 15.25
CA THR A 148 1.95 9.03 15.18
C THR A 148 1.41 8.39 16.46
N LEU A 149 2.03 7.31 16.92
CA LEU A 149 1.60 6.63 18.16
C LEU A 149 1.70 7.57 19.35
N SER A 150 2.79 8.33 19.47
CA SER A 150 2.97 9.31 20.56
C SER A 150 1.87 10.37 20.55
N ILE A 151 1.54 10.92 19.38
CA ILE A 151 0.45 11.90 19.22
C ILE A 151 -0.88 11.30 19.63
N VAL A 152 -1.23 10.11 19.14
CA VAL A 152 -2.53 9.51 19.42
C VAL A 152 -2.64 9.06 20.88
N GLN A 153 -1.53 8.67 21.50
CA GLN A 153 -1.47 8.39 22.93
C GLN A 153 -1.78 9.65 23.76
N ASP A 154 -1.19 10.80 23.38
CA ASP A 154 -1.50 12.09 24.04
C ASP A 154 -2.98 12.49 23.83
N LEU A 155 -3.53 12.27 22.65
CA LEU A 155 -4.97 12.48 22.37
C LEU A 155 -5.86 11.60 23.26
N TYR A 156 -5.47 10.33 23.46
CA TYR A 156 -6.17 9.40 24.34
C TYR A 156 -6.13 9.85 25.82
N GLU A 157 -4.95 10.23 26.33
CA GLU A 157 -4.79 10.71 27.70
C GLU A 157 -5.61 11.98 27.97
N LYS A 158 -5.79 12.82 26.95
CA LYS A 158 -6.68 13.99 26.97
C LYS A 158 -8.16 13.66 26.72
N LYS A 159 -8.51 12.39 26.66
CA LYS A 159 -9.88 11.89 26.44
C LYS A 159 -10.51 12.32 25.13
N LEU A 160 -9.70 12.65 24.12
CA LEU A 160 -10.17 13.05 22.79
C LEU A 160 -10.51 11.85 21.91
N VAL A 161 -9.78 10.75 22.04
CA VAL A 161 -9.97 9.53 21.26
C VAL A 161 -9.99 8.30 22.17
N THR A 162 -10.41 7.17 21.62
CA THR A 162 -10.38 5.86 22.28
C THR A 162 -8.95 5.28 22.29
N TYR A 163 -8.75 4.16 23.00
CA TYR A 163 -7.44 3.55 23.17
C TYR A 163 -6.75 3.25 21.82
N PRO A 164 -5.52 3.74 21.58
CA PRO A 164 -4.93 3.73 20.25
C PRO A 164 -4.29 2.41 19.81
N ARG A 165 -3.90 1.53 20.74
CA ARG A 165 -3.19 0.29 20.40
C ARG A 165 -4.20 -0.82 20.12
N THR A 166 -4.87 -0.73 18.99
CA THR A 166 -5.87 -1.70 18.54
C THR A 166 -5.60 -2.11 17.09
N ASP A 167 -5.86 -3.38 16.78
CA ASP A 167 -5.87 -3.91 15.42
C ASP A 167 -7.30 -3.89 14.83
N ALA A 168 -8.33 -3.65 15.65
CA ALA A 168 -9.71 -3.60 15.20
C ALA A 168 -10.03 -2.32 14.40
N ARG A 169 -10.82 -2.48 13.33
CA ARG A 169 -11.30 -1.39 12.47
C ARG A 169 -12.82 -1.21 12.52
N VAL A 170 -13.45 -1.77 13.54
CA VAL A 170 -14.91 -1.81 13.72
C VAL A 170 -15.28 -1.41 15.13
N LEU A 171 -16.56 -1.10 15.34
CA LEU A 171 -17.17 -0.84 16.63
C LEU A 171 -17.64 -2.16 17.27
N SER A 172 -17.68 -2.21 18.60
CA SER A 172 -18.45 -3.23 19.30
C SER A 172 -19.95 -2.89 19.26
N THR A 173 -20.79 -3.91 19.42
CA THR A 173 -22.25 -3.74 19.52
C THR A 173 -22.62 -2.82 20.69
N ALA A 174 -21.91 -2.90 21.81
CA ALA A 174 -22.13 -2.03 22.97
C ALA A 174 -21.86 -0.56 22.63
N VAL A 175 -20.72 -0.25 22.00
CA VAL A 175 -20.37 1.11 21.58
C VAL A 175 -21.31 1.64 20.50
N ALA A 176 -21.69 0.79 19.54
CA ALA A 176 -22.61 1.17 18.47
C ALA A 176 -23.98 1.65 18.99
N LYS A 177 -24.49 1.07 20.08
CA LYS A 177 -25.74 1.49 20.72
C LYS A 177 -25.69 2.90 21.32
N GLU A 178 -24.50 3.32 21.78
CA GLU A 178 -24.30 4.61 22.43
C GLU A 178 -23.60 5.65 21.55
N ILE A 179 -23.31 5.32 20.31
CA ILE A 179 -22.49 6.13 19.39
C ILE A 179 -23.03 7.57 19.18
N TYR A 180 -24.33 7.77 19.41
CA TYR A 180 -24.97 9.08 19.44
C TYR A 180 -24.22 10.07 20.33
N LYS A 181 -23.72 9.65 21.50
CA LYS A 181 -22.99 10.51 22.44
C LYS A 181 -21.72 11.05 21.83
N ASN A 182 -20.98 10.21 21.11
CA ASN A 182 -19.75 10.59 20.42
C ASN A 182 -20.01 11.63 19.32
N ILE A 183 -21.02 11.38 18.48
CA ILE A 183 -21.40 12.31 17.40
C ILE A 183 -21.88 13.64 17.97
N SER A 184 -22.77 13.59 18.97
CA SER A 184 -23.34 14.80 19.62
C SER A 184 -22.25 15.68 20.25
N GLY A 185 -21.23 15.07 20.87
CA GLY A 185 -20.11 15.81 21.45
C GLY A 185 -19.27 16.55 20.42
N LEU A 186 -19.23 16.09 19.17
CA LEU A 186 -18.47 16.70 18.08
C LEU A 186 -19.14 17.92 17.45
N ARG A 187 -20.41 18.25 17.78
CA ARG A 187 -21.11 19.44 17.24
C ARG A 187 -20.36 20.74 17.50
N ASN A 188 -19.65 20.81 18.62
CA ASN A 188 -18.86 21.99 18.99
C ASN A 188 -17.41 21.96 18.45
N TYR A 189 -17.05 20.98 17.63
CA TYR A 189 -15.74 20.92 17.00
C TYR A 189 -15.73 21.74 15.70
N PRO A 190 -15.00 22.88 15.64
CA PRO A 190 -15.15 23.86 14.54
C PRO A 190 -14.91 23.28 13.14
N GLN A 191 -13.97 22.32 13.02
CA GLN A 191 -13.58 21.74 11.73
C GLN A 191 -14.57 20.71 11.19
N ALA A 192 -15.45 20.16 12.01
CA ALA A 192 -16.39 19.11 11.61
C ALA A 192 -17.75 19.14 12.33
N GLY A 193 -18.09 20.23 13.02
CA GLY A 193 -19.35 20.36 13.76
C GLY A 193 -20.59 20.25 12.87
N GLU A 194 -20.57 20.88 11.70
CA GLU A 194 -21.65 20.78 10.70
C GLU A 194 -21.81 19.31 10.23
N ALA A 195 -20.70 18.62 10.00
CA ALA A 195 -20.75 17.21 9.62
C ALA A 195 -21.30 16.32 10.76
N ALA A 196 -20.99 16.64 12.01
CA ALA A 196 -21.56 15.93 13.15
C ALA A 196 -23.08 16.17 13.26
N GLN A 197 -23.53 17.42 13.07
CA GLN A 197 -24.94 17.76 13.04
C GLN A 197 -25.67 17.04 11.91
N GLY A 198 -25.15 17.08 10.68
CA GLY A 198 -25.71 16.37 9.54
C GLY A 198 -25.79 14.84 9.74
N ALA A 199 -24.79 14.22 10.40
CA ALA A 199 -24.83 12.79 10.74
C ALA A 199 -25.98 12.46 11.71
N LEU A 200 -26.28 13.37 12.66
CA LEU A 200 -27.41 13.22 13.56
C LEU A 200 -28.75 13.34 12.83
N GLU A 201 -28.87 14.31 11.92
CA GLU A 201 -30.08 14.55 11.11
C GLU A 201 -30.36 13.38 10.17
N LEU A 202 -29.35 12.83 9.51
CA LEU A 202 -29.48 11.64 8.67
C LEU A 202 -29.92 10.41 9.45
N GLY A 203 -29.60 10.33 10.73
CA GLY A 203 -30.06 9.24 11.61
C GLY A 203 -29.46 7.86 11.34
N ALA A 204 -28.47 7.76 10.42
CA ALA A 204 -27.85 6.47 10.06
C ALA A 204 -27.20 5.74 11.25
N TYR A 205 -26.77 6.48 12.28
CA TYR A 205 -26.20 5.94 13.50
C TYR A 205 -27.16 4.98 14.25
N LYS A 206 -28.47 5.14 14.11
CA LYS A 206 -29.50 4.27 14.75
C LYS A 206 -29.38 2.81 14.29
N ASN A 207 -28.89 2.59 13.08
CA ASN A 207 -28.76 1.28 12.45
C ASN A 207 -27.30 0.81 12.34
N ILE A 208 -26.31 1.57 12.86
CA ILE A 208 -24.89 1.28 12.68
C ILE A 208 -24.48 -0.12 13.19
N ALA A 209 -25.14 -0.62 14.24
CA ALA A 209 -24.92 -1.95 14.79
C ALA A 209 -25.20 -3.09 13.81
N LYS A 210 -25.99 -2.84 12.74
CA LYS A 210 -26.34 -3.83 11.70
C LYS A 210 -25.48 -3.69 10.44
N THR A 211 -24.48 -2.83 10.45
CA THR A 211 -23.65 -2.53 9.29
C THR A 211 -22.27 -3.18 9.41
N ARG A 212 -21.50 -3.12 8.30
CA ARG A 212 -20.09 -3.58 8.27
C ARG A 212 -19.15 -2.87 9.26
N TYR A 213 -19.60 -1.79 9.87
CA TYR A 213 -18.81 -0.99 10.83
C TYR A 213 -18.91 -1.50 12.27
N THR A 214 -19.73 -2.51 12.52
CA THR A 214 -19.89 -3.14 13.84
C THR A 214 -19.73 -4.65 13.73
N ASN A 215 -18.75 -5.22 14.45
CA ASN A 215 -18.50 -6.66 14.44
C ASN A 215 -17.70 -7.09 15.67
N ASP A 216 -18.37 -7.63 16.69
CA ASP A 216 -17.70 -8.08 17.92
C ASP A 216 -16.68 -9.20 17.69
N LYS A 217 -16.84 -10.03 16.65
CA LYS A 217 -15.91 -11.12 16.32
C LYS A 217 -14.56 -10.64 15.81
N GLN A 218 -14.46 -9.39 15.36
CA GLN A 218 -13.21 -8.76 14.88
C GLN A 218 -12.52 -7.93 15.97
N ILE A 219 -12.99 -8.00 17.20
CA ILE A 219 -12.44 -7.26 18.34
C ILE A 219 -11.86 -8.28 19.32
N THR A 220 -10.56 -8.14 19.61
CA THR A 220 -9.90 -8.91 20.66
C THR A 220 -10.04 -8.20 22.01
N ASP A 221 -9.38 -7.05 22.17
CA ASP A 221 -9.34 -6.29 23.41
C ASP A 221 -10.02 -4.93 23.27
N HIS A 222 -9.79 -4.24 22.18
CA HIS A 222 -10.25 -2.87 21.93
C HIS A 222 -10.85 -2.73 20.54
N TYR A 223 -11.92 -1.93 20.42
CA TYR A 223 -12.50 -1.54 19.14
C TYR A 223 -11.68 -0.41 18.47
N ALA A 224 -12.10 0.02 17.29
CA ALA A 224 -11.40 1.02 16.48
C ALA A 224 -11.11 2.33 17.22
N ILE A 225 -10.12 3.08 16.71
CA ILE A 225 -9.80 4.44 17.18
C ILE A 225 -10.88 5.40 16.66
N ILE A 226 -11.67 5.95 17.57
CA ILE A 226 -12.73 6.92 17.29
C ILE A 226 -12.64 8.12 18.23
N PRO A 227 -13.18 9.30 17.86
CA PRO A 227 -13.32 10.41 18.78
C PRO A 227 -14.34 10.08 19.88
N THR A 228 -14.07 10.52 21.09
CA THR A 228 -15.00 10.35 22.22
C THR A 228 -16.14 11.37 22.22
N GLY A 229 -15.96 12.49 21.53
CA GLY A 229 -16.82 13.66 21.61
C GLY A 229 -16.59 14.52 22.87
N GLN A 230 -15.57 14.19 23.66
CA GLN A 230 -15.18 14.89 24.89
C GLN A 230 -13.81 15.54 24.74
N GLY A 231 -13.42 16.32 25.74
CA GLY A 231 -12.05 16.87 25.83
C GLY A 231 -11.69 17.96 24.82
N LEU A 232 -12.64 18.48 24.02
CA LEU A 232 -12.37 19.44 22.93
C LEU A 232 -11.62 20.70 23.37
N GLY A 233 -11.73 21.11 24.64
CA GLY A 233 -10.97 22.24 25.20
C GLY A 233 -9.46 22.02 25.17
N ALA A 234 -9.01 20.79 25.26
CA ALA A 234 -7.59 20.44 25.22
C ALA A 234 -6.94 20.67 23.84
N LEU A 235 -7.73 20.74 22.76
CA LEU A 235 -7.22 20.93 21.39
C LEU A 235 -6.39 22.21 21.23
N LYS A 236 -6.74 23.29 21.96
CA LYS A 236 -6.03 24.57 21.88
C LYS A 236 -4.56 24.47 22.33
N GLY A 237 -4.22 23.53 23.21
CA GLY A 237 -2.87 23.28 23.69
C GLY A 237 -2.05 22.29 22.87
N LEU A 238 -2.63 21.71 21.81
CA LEU A 238 -1.95 20.71 20.99
C LEU A 238 -1.18 21.35 19.83
N SER A 239 -0.10 20.67 19.40
CA SER A 239 0.61 21.04 18.18
C SER A 239 -0.33 21.00 16.97
N LEU A 240 -0.02 21.77 15.93
CA LEU A 240 -0.81 21.78 14.68
C LEU A 240 -0.91 20.38 14.07
N THR A 241 0.17 19.59 14.13
CA THR A 241 0.17 18.21 13.63
C THR A 241 -0.80 17.34 14.43
N ALA A 242 -0.81 17.44 15.77
CA ALA A 242 -1.73 16.69 16.61
C ALA A 242 -3.20 17.07 16.35
N GLN A 243 -3.50 18.36 16.13
CA GLN A 243 -4.84 18.82 15.75
C GLN A 243 -5.28 18.22 14.40
N ARG A 244 -4.39 18.18 13.41
CA ARG A 244 -4.67 17.59 12.10
C ARG A 244 -4.86 16.07 12.17
N VAL A 245 -4.09 15.38 13.00
CA VAL A 245 -4.30 13.94 13.25
C VAL A 245 -5.67 13.70 13.87
N TYR A 246 -6.06 14.52 14.87
CA TYR A 246 -7.39 14.44 15.46
C TYR A 246 -8.49 14.69 14.42
N GLU A 247 -8.38 15.74 13.60
CA GLU A 247 -9.35 15.99 12.51
C GLU A 247 -9.46 14.81 11.55
N THR A 248 -8.33 14.19 11.20
CA THR A 248 -8.32 13.00 10.32
C THR A 248 -9.11 11.84 10.93
N ILE A 249 -8.97 11.60 12.24
CA ILE A 249 -9.75 10.59 12.96
C ILE A 249 -11.24 10.94 12.97
N VAL A 250 -11.57 12.19 13.30
CA VAL A 250 -12.97 12.67 13.35
C VAL A 250 -13.65 12.51 12.00
N ARG A 251 -13.00 12.95 10.91
CA ARG A 251 -13.57 12.86 9.56
C ARG A 251 -13.76 11.42 9.09
N ARG A 252 -12.82 10.52 9.38
CA ARG A 252 -13.00 9.09 9.12
C ARG A 252 -14.18 8.52 9.90
N PHE A 253 -14.33 8.89 11.16
CA PHE A 253 -15.43 8.47 12.02
C PHE A 253 -16.78 8.98 11.51
N LEU A 254 -16.91 10.27 11.21
CA LEU A 254 -18.17 10.85 10.74
C LEU A 254 -18.57 10.30 9.37
N SER A 255 -17.61 9.97 8.51
CA SER A 255 -17.88 9.45 7.17
C SER A 255 -18.78 8.21 7.15
N ILE A 256 -18.69 7.31 8.16
CA ILE A 256 -19.47 6.07 8.18
C ILE A 256 -20.99 6.29 8.39
N PHE A 257 -21.40 7.49 8.76
CA PHE A 257 -22.80 7.85 8.96
C PHE A 257 -23.42 8.56 7.74
N TYR A 258 -22.65 8.71 6.66
CA TYR A 258 -23.08 9.33 5.41
C TYR A 258 -23.26 8.26 4.32
N PRO A 259 -24.10 8.55 3.31
CA PRO A 259 -24.32 7.63 2.20
C PRO A 259 -23.01 7.34 1.43
N PRO A 260 -22.93 6.20 0.73
CA PRO A 260 -21.79 5.89 -0.13
C PRO A 260 -21.65 6.94 -1.24
N ALA A 261 -20.43 7.12 -1.73
CA ALA A 261 -20.19 7.81 -2.98
C ALA A 261 -20.69 6.95 -4.13
N VAL A 262 -21.41 7.57 -5.08
CA VAL A 262 -22.01 6.86 -6.22
C VAL A 262 -21.28 7.26 -7.49
N TYR A 263 -20.73 6.27 -8.18
CA TYR A 263 -20.08 6.44 -9.48
C TYR A 263 -20.89 5.78 -10.57
N GLN A 264 -20.91 6.40 -11.75
CA GLN A 264 -21.31 5.75 -13.00
C GLN A 264 -20.04 5.21 -13.65
N LYS A 265 -19.98 3.90 -13.83
CA LYS A 265 -18.95 3.23 -14.63
C LYS A 265 -19.53 2.86 -15.98
N VAL A 266 -18.85 3.26 -17.06
CA VAL A 266 -19.19 2.88 -18.43
C VAL A 266 -18.00 2.14 -19.02
N SER A 267 -18.20 0.90 -19.41
CA SER A 267 -17.21 0.09 -20.14
C SER A 267 -17.70 -0.10 -21.57
N LEU A 268 -16.89 0.32 -22.51
CA LEU A 268 -17.19 0.29 -23.94
C LEU A 268 -16.16 -0.56 -24.68
N VAL A 269 -16.61 -1.43 -25.53
CA VAL A 269 -15.80 -2.16 -26.49
C VAL A 269 -16.25 -1.75 -27.89
N THR A 270 -15.35 -1.16 -28.65
CA THR A 270 -15.56 -0.85 -30.05
C THR A 270 -14.71 -1.79 -30.92
N LYS A 271 -15.20 -2.14 -32.08
CA LYS A 271 -14.56 -3.08 -33.01
C LYS A 271 -14.29 -2.42 -34.33
N MET A 272 -13.06 -2.55 -34.81
CA MET A 272 -12.62 -2.17 -36.15
C MET A 272 -12.10 -3.42 -36.82
N GLU A 273 -12.79 -3.90 -37.85
CA GLU A 273 -12.60 -5.26 -38.42
C GLU A 273 -12.70 -6.34 -37.32
N ASN A 274 -11.60 -7.09 -37.08
CA ASN A 274 -11.52 -8.11 -36.05
C ASN A 274 -10.78 -7.61 -34.78
N GLU A 275 -10.41 -6.32 -34.73
CA GLU A 275 -9.63 -5.75 -33.65
C GLU A 275 -10.50 -4.98 -32.67
N SER A 276 -10.34 -5.25 -31.39
CA SER A 276 -11.17 -4.67 -30.32
C SER A 276 -10.43 -3.58 -29.56
N PHE A 277 -11.12 -2.45 -29.33
CA PHE A 277 -10.64 -1.32 -28.56
C PHE A 277 -11.51 -1.13 -27.33
N PHE A 278 -10.86 -0.98 -26.18
CA PHE A 278 -11.50 -0.93 -24.87
C PHE A 278 -11.39 0.48 -24.29
N SER A 279 -12.52 1.02 -23.85
CA SER A 279 -12.58 2.29 -23.12
C SER A 279 -13.31 2.10 -21.79
N SER A 280 -12.84 2.73 -20.74
CA SER A 280 -13.49 2.66 -19.42
C SER A 280 -13.56 4.06 -18.82
N PHE A 281 -14.76 4.45 -18.43
CA PHE A 281 -15.04 5.77 -17.85
C PHE A 281 -15.62 5.61 -16.46
N LYS A 282 -15.26 6.52 -15.56
CA LYS A 282 -15.80 6.59 -14.21
C LYS A 282 -16.12 8.02 -13.85
N VAL A 283 -17.38 8.28 -13.59
CA VAL A 283 -17.91 9.61 -13.26
C VAL A 283 -18.55 9.58 -11.88
N LEU A 284 -18.24 10.57 -11.04
CA LEU A 284 -18.85 10.73 -9.73
C LEU A 284 -20.23 11.36 -9.89
N LEU A 285 -21.30 10.60 -9.57
CA LEU A 285 -22.68 11.08 -9.60
C LEU A 285 -23.11 11.70 -8.29
N SER A 286 -22.59 11.19 -7.17
CA SER A 286 -22.89 11.71 -5.83
C SER A 286 -21.68 11.56 -4.94
N GLU A 287 -21.26 12.65 -4.32
CA GLU A 287 -20.09 12.66 -3.41
C GLU A 287 -20.32 11.83 -2.15
N GLY A 288 -21.54 11.76 -1.66
CA GLY A 288 -21.84 11.04 -0.42
C GLY A 288 -20.89 11.45 0.71
N TYR A 289 -20.24 10.47 1.32
CA TYR A 289 -19.29 10.69 2.42
C TYR A 289 -17.99 11.41 2.00
N LEU A 290 -17.64 11.48 0.73
CA LEU A 290 -16.38 12.08 0.27
C LEU A 290 -16.24 13.54 0.70
N LYS A 291 -17.34 14.29 0.67
CA LYS A 291 -17.41 15.67 1.17
C LYS A 291 -17.02 15.77 2.66
N ILE A 292 -17.39 14.76 3.44
CA ILE A 292 -17.12 14.71 4.88
C ILE A 292 -15.69 14.24 5.15
N ALA A 293 -15.19 13.30 4.34
CA ALA A 293 -13.84 12.75 4.46
C ALA A 293 -12.74 13.76 4.12
N ALA A 294 -13.04 14.83 3.40
CA ALA A 294 -12.08 15.86 3.02
C ALA A 294 -11.61 16.66 4.25
N ASN A 295 -10.30 16.67 4.51
CA ASN A 295 -9.71 17.42 5.61
C ASN A 295 -9.72 18.93 5.34
N SER A 296 -9.93 19.76 6.36
CA SER A 296 -9.96 21.22 6.25
C SER A 296 -8.64 21.83 5.75
N PHE A 297 -7.53 21.15 6.03
CA PHE A 297 -6.17 21.54 5.62
C PHE A 297 -5.76 21.01 4.23
N ALA A 298 -6.60 20.20 3.56
CA ALA A 298 -6.34 19.77 2.19
C ALA A 298 -6.48 20.97 1.24
N LYS A 299 -5.48 21.20 0.38
CA LYS A 299 -5.56 22.28 -0.62
C LYS A 299 -6.74 21.99 -1.56
N LYS A 300 -7.52 23.02 -1.90
CA LYS A 300 -8.65 22.93 -2.86
C LYS A 300 -8.25 22.28 -4.21
N SER A 301 -6.99 22.44 -4.63
CA SER A 301 -6.43 21.80 -5.83
C SER A 301 -6.41 20.26 -5.79
N MET A 302 -6.52 19.63 -4.62
CA MET A 302 -6.67 18.18 -4.51
C MET A 302 -8.15 17.74 -4.54
N ALA A 303 -9.09 18.62 -4.28
CA ALA A 303 -10.51 18.30 -4.36
C ALA A 303 -11.00 18.23 -5.82
N GLU A 304 -10.44 19.05 -6.71
CA GLU A 304 -10.74 19.01 -8.15
C GLU A 304 -9.95 17.93 -8.90
N ALA A 305 -8.76 17.54 -8.39
CA ALA A 305 -7.97 16.45 -8.95
C ALA A 305 -8.28 15.07 -8.35
N SER A 306 -9.06 14.99 -7.28
CA SER A 306 -9.29 13.76 -6.51
C SER A 306 -10.58 13.02 -6.87
N GLY A 307 -10.94 12.99 -8.13
CA GLY A 307 -11.55 11.78 -8.68
C GLY A 307 -10.61 10.56 -8.49
N LYS A 308 -9.33 10.80 -8.19
CA LYS A 308 -8.32 9.81 -7.83
C LYS A 308 -8.15 9.72 -6.31
N THR A 309 -8.91 8.87 -5.66
CA THR A 309 -8.52 8.36 -4.35
C THR A 309 -7.24 7.52 -4.52
N PRO A 310 -6.27 7.56 -3.56
CA PRO A 310 -5.01 6.78 -3.64
C PRO A 310 -5.18 5.25 -3.76
N GLU A 311 -6.39 4.75 -3.67
CA GLU A 311 -6.72 3.32 -3.75
C GLU A 311 -7.29 2.91 -5.12
N SER A 312 -7.44 3.83 -6.09
CA SER A 312 -7.93 3.53 -7.44
C SER A 312 -6.81 3.67 -8.48
N GLU A 313 -5.69 2.96 -8.32
CA GLU A 313 -4.82 2.64 -9.46
C GLU A 313 -5.40 1.42 -10.21
N GLY A 314 -6.61 1.54 -10.73
CA GLY A 314 -7.11 0.72 -11.81
C GLY A 314 -6.51 1.30 -13.09
N GLU A 315 -5.58 0.57 -13.71
CA GLU A 315 -5.03 0.93 -15.02
C GLU A 315 -6.19 1.18 -16.00
N GLY A 316 -6.31 2.40 -16.52
CA GLY A 316 -7.17 2.73 -17.67
C GLY A 316 -8.51 3.43 -17.39
N GLU A 317 -8.84 3.84 -16.16
CA GLU A 317 -10.05 4.63 -15.92
C GLU A 317 -9.79 6.12 -16.20
N VAL A 318 -10.48 6.68 -17.22
CA VAL A 318 -10.40 8.11 -17.59
C VAL A 318 -11.52 8.86 -16.86
N SER A 319 -11.20 10.01 -16.26
CA SER A 319 -12.23 10.94 -15.78
C SER A 319 -12.97 11.50 -17.00
N CYS A 320 -14.29 11.43 -16.97
CA CYS A 320 -15.18 11.86 -18.04
C CYS A 320 -15.96 13.09 -17.53
N ASP A 321 -16.18 14.07 -18.39
CA ASP A 321 -17.07 15.19 -18.11
C ASP A 321 -18.54 14.82 -18.30
N GLU A 322 -19.45 15.72 -17.92
CA GLU A 322 -20.87 15.47 -18.01
C GLU A 322 -21.37 15.37 -19.46
N ALA A 323 -20.74 16.10 -20.40
CA ALA A 323 -21.11 16.11 -21.80
C ALA A 323 -20.82 14.75 -22.45
N LEU A 324 -19.59 14.26 -22.27
CA LEU A 324 -19.21 12.93 -22.76
C LEU A 324 -20.02 11.82 -22.09
N LEU A 325 -20.33 11.93 -20.79
CA LEU A 325 -21.20 10.96 -20.11
C LEU A 325 -22.60 10.92 -20.72
N ALA A 326 -23.21 12.07 -21.01
CA ALA A 326 -24.52 12.16 -21.63
C ALA A 326 -24.52 11.54 -23.03
N ALA A 327 -23.47 11.78 -23.81
CA ALA A 327 -23.29 11.16 -25.13
C ALA A 327 -23.12 9.63 -25.02
N LEU A 328 -22.28 9.15 -24.08
CA LEU A 328 -22.10 7.72 -23.81
C LEU A 328 -23.38 7.02 -23.34
N GLN A 329 -24.31 7.73 -22.70
CA GLN A 329 -25.60 7.18 -22.28
C GLN A 329 -26.52 6.85 -23.45
N LYS A 330 -26.40 7.56 -24.58
CA LYS A 330 -27.22 7.36 -25.79
C LYS A 330 -26.75 6.20 -26.66
N LEU A 331 -25.44 5.85 -26.59
CA LEU A 331 -24.85 4.80 -27.40
C LEU A 331 -25.52 3.45 -27.21
N LYS A 332 -25.66 2.70 -28.32
CA LYS A 332 -26.19 1.33 -28.35
C LYS A 332 -25.22 0.40 -29.05
N LYS A 333 -25.37 -0.89 -28.77
CA LYS A 333 -24.66 -1.92 -29.52
C LYS A 333 -25.06 -1.83 -30.99
N GLY A 334 -24.06 -1.86 -31.89
CA GLY A 334 -24.23 -1.72 -33.32
C GLY A 334 -24.06 -0.28 -33.85
N ASP A 335 -24.01 0.72 -33.01
CA ASP A 335 -23.74 2.09 -33.44
C ASP A 335 -22.37 2.20 -34.10
N ILE A 336 -22.29 2.99 -35.17
CA ILE A 336 -21.06 3.25 -35.92
C ILE A 336 -20.49 4.60 -35.46
N LEU A 337 -19.23 4.60 -35.12
CA LEU A 337 -18.51 5.81 -34.66
C LEU A 337 -17.33 6.09 -35.59
N ASN A 338 -17.05 7.39 -35.79
CA ASN A 338 -15.90 7.82 -36.57
C ASN A 338 -14.62 7.80 -35.67
N ILE A 339 -13.53 7.34 -36.25
CA ILE A 339 -12.21 7.37 -35.63
C ILE A 339 -11.45 8.54 -36.22
N ASN A 340 -11.03 9.49 -35.35
CA ASN A 340 -10.23 10.63 -35.76
C ASN A 340 -8.80 10.24 -36.12
N GLY A 341 -8.29 9.14 -35.56
CA GLY A 341 -6.96 8.60 -35.83
C GLY A 341 -6.57 7.46 -34.89
N LEU A 342 -5.54 6.74 -35.32
CA LEU A 342 -4.89 5.70 -34.53
C LEU A 342 -3.51 6.20 -34.10
N GLY A 343 -3.08 5.89 -32.89
CA GLY A 343 -1.79 6.33 -32.34
C GLY A 343 -1.10 5.25 -31.52
N ILE A 344 0.16 5.49 -31.20
CA ILE A 344 0.95 4.62 -30.32
C ILE A 344 1.20 5.35 -29.02
N LYS A 345 0.81 4.74 -27.91
CA LYS A 345 1.13 5.20 -26.56
C LYS A 345 2.29 4.37 -26.03
N GLU A 346 3.44 5.03 -25.90
CA GLU A 346 4.64 4.38 -25.38
C GLU A 346 4.56 4.28 -23.85
N GLY A 347 4.95 3.14 -23.32
CA GLY A 347 5.03 2.89 -21.90
C GLY A 347 6.29 2.11 -21.55
N GLU A 348 6.63 2.09 -20.28
CA GLU A 348 7.76 1.32 -19.75
C GLU A 348 7.34 0.69 -18.43
N THR A 349 7.71 -0.58 -18.23
CA THR A 349 7.47 -1.23 -16.94
C THR A 349 8.27 -0.52 -15.84
N SER A 350 7.71 -0.45 -14.65
CA SER A 350 8.36 0.15 -13.50
C SER A 350 8.62 -0.90 -12.40
N PRO A 351 9.71 -0.77 -11.65
CA PRO A 351 9.97 -1.65 -10.53
C PRO A 351 8.94 -1.44 -9.42
N PRO A 352 8.76 -2.41 -8.52
CA PRO A 352 7.90 -2.23 -7.36
C PRO A 352 8.35 -1.05 -6.50
N LYS A 353 7.40 -0.33 -5.92
CA LYS A 353 7.70 0.83 -5.07
C LYS A 353 8.41 0.39 -3.79
N ARG A 354 9.39 1.19 -3.34
CA ARG A 354 9.99 1.01 -2.01
C ARG A 354 8.95 1.19 -0.92
N TYR A 355 9.15 0.51 0.19
CA TYR A 355 8.35 0.77 1.37
C TYR A 355 8.62 2.18 1.91
N ASN A 356 7.57 2.86 2.34
CA ASN A 356 7.69 3.98 3.28
C ASN A 356 7.32 3.50 4.68
N SER A 357 7.55 4.34 5.71
CA SER A 357 7.31 3.95 7.10
C SER A 357 5.87 3.48 7.35
N GLY A 358 4.87 4.15 6.77
CA GLY A 358 3.47 3.75 6.90
C GLY A 358 3.13 2.47 6.12
N SER A 359 3.57 2.35 4.86
CA SER A 359 3.31 1.13 4.08
C SER A 359 4.04 -0.10 4.63
N MET A 360 5.17 0.09 5.34
CA MET A 360 5.85 -1.00 6.03
C MET A 360 5.02 -1.53 7.20
N ILE A 361 4.40 -0.65 7.99
CA ILE A 361 3.49 -1.06 9.07
C ILE A 361 2.32 -1.88 8.51
N LEU A 362 1.70 -1.43 7.41
CA LEU A 362 0.64 -2.21 6.75
C LEU A 362 1.15 -3.54 6.20
N ALA A 363 2.36 -3.58 5.65
CA ALA A 363 2.96 -4.82 5.17
C ALA A 363 3.24 -5.80 6.32
N MET A 364 3.60 -5.31 7.51
CA MET A 364 3.73 -6.13 8.71
C MET A 364 2.36 -6.68 9.17
N GLU A 365 1.32 -5.85 9.16
CA GLU A 365 -0.05 -6.25 9.50
C GLU A 365 -0.59 -7.30 8.51
N ASN A 366 -0.27 -7.16 7.24
CA ASN A 366 -0.73 -8.05 6.17
C ASN A 366 0.32 -9.11 5.76
N ALA A 367 1.31 -9.38 6.59
CA ALA A 367 2.42 -10.28 6.26
C ALA A 367 1.97 -11.71 5.93
N GLY A 368 0.78 -12.11 6.35
CA GLY A 368 0.16 -13.39 5.96
C GLY A 368 0.02 -13.57 4.45
N GLN A 369 -0.13 -12.49 3.68
CA GLN A 369 -0.21 -12.55 2.22
C GLN A 369 1.08 -13.05 1.56
N LEU A 370 2.21 -13.03 2.26
CA LEU A 370 3.50 -13.53 1.79
C LEU A 370 3.70 -15.02 2.07
N ILE A 371 2.76 -15.66 2.74
CA ILE A 371 2.81 -17.09 3.10
C ILE A 371 2.01 -17.88 2.08
N GLU A 372 2.65 -18.87 1.45
CA GLU A 372 1.99 -19.76 0.48
C GLU A 372 1.12 -20.81 1.19
N ASP A 373 1.58 -21.34 2.32
CA ASP A 373 0.84 -22.29 3.14
C ASP A 373 -0.42 -21.65 3.75
N GLU A 374 -1.59 -22.16 3.39
CA GLU A 374 -2.89 -21.58 3.75
C GLU A 374 -3.18 -21.73 5.27
N ASP A 375 -2.74 -22.81 5.87
CA ASP A 375 -2.89 -23.04 7.32
C ASP A 375 -2.07 -22.04 8.12
N LEU A 376 -0.80 -21.84 7.75
CA LEU A 376 0.05 -20.84 8.39
C LEU A 376 -0.42 -19.42 8.09
N ARG A 377 -0.91 -19.17 6.88
CA ARG A 377 -1.48 -17.87 6.51
C ARG A 377 -2.67 -17.52 7.40
N SER A 378 -3.54 -18.48 7.67
CA SER A 378 -4.72 -18.29 8.51
C SER A 378 -4.38 -17.87 9.93
N GLN A 379 -3.26 -18.35 10.49
CA GLN A 379 -2.82 -18.07 11.88
C GLN A 379 -2.46 -16.59 12.11
N ILE A 380 -1.93 -15.91 11.12
CA ILE A 380 -1.58 -14.49 11.22
C ILE A 380 -2.49 -13.60 10.40
N LYS A 381 -3.63 -14.15 9.93
CA LYS A 381 -4.64 -13.37 9.22
C LYS A 381 -5.30 -12.38 10.20
N GLY A 382 -5.11 -11.10 9.92
CA GLY A 382 -5.65 -10.00 10.74
C GLY A 382 -4.74 -9.54 11.89
N SER A 383 -3.74 -10.33 12.31
CA SER A 383 -2.74 -9.92 13.29
C SER A 383 -1.39 -9.58 12.67
N GLY A 384 -1.01 -10.28 11.60
CA GLY A 384 0.27 -10.09 10.91
C GLY A 384 1.49 -10.50 11.74
N ILE A 385 2.61 -9.82 11.51
CA ILE A 385 3.84 -9.96 12.31
C ILE A 385 4.03 -8.75 13.22
N GLY A 386 4.35 -9.00 14.50
CA GLY A 386 4.33 -7.97 15.54
C GLY A 386 2.90 -7.52 15.86
N THR A 387 2.73 -6.93 17.02
CA THR A 387 1.43 -6.40 17.47
C THR A 387 1.33 -4.90 17.13
N SER A 388 0.13 -4.33 17.18
CA SER A 388 -0.10 -2.88 17.08
C SER A 388 0.82 -2.08 18.01
N ALA A 389 1.10 -2.62 19.20
CA ALA A 389 1.97 -1.98 20.19
C ALA A 389 3.45 -2.00 19.81
N THR A 390 3.92 -2.99 19.05
CA THR A 390 5.37 -3.25 18.85
C THR A 390 5.89 -2.93 17.46
N ARG A 391 5.04 -2.83 16.43
CA ARG A 391 5.48 -2.61 15.03
C ARG A 391 6.33 -1.36 14.86
N ALA A 392 5.88 -0.22 15.41
CA ALA A 392 6.61 1.05 15.34
C ALA A 392 7.97 0.99 16.06
N GLU A 393 8.03 0.37 17.24
CA GLU A 393 9.25 0.15 18.02
C GLU A 393 10.27 -0.73 17.27
N ILE A 394 9.80 -1.77 16.58
CA ILE A 394 10.64 -2.64 15.76
C ILE A 394 11.29 -1.85 14.62
N LEU A 395 10.53 -1.01 13.91
CA LEU A 395 11.08 -0.15 12.87
C LEU A 395 12.09 0.85 13.44
N LYS A 396 11.77 1.51 14.55
CA LYS A 396 12.66 2.44 15.25
C LYS A 396 13.97 1.75 15.65
N LYS A 397 13.90 0.54 16.18
CA LYS A 397 15.07 -0.27 16.51
C LYS A 397 15.95 -0.54 15.29
N LEU A 398 15.36 -0.92 14.15
CA LEU A 398 16.10 -1.18 12.91
C LEU A 398 16.83 0.07 12.39
N PHE A 399 16.25 1.26 12.55
CA PHE A 399 16.92 2.53 12.23
C PHE A 399 18.05 2.84 13.21
N ASN A 400 17.81 2.66 14.51
CA ASN A 400 18.80 2.96 15.57
C ASN A 400 20.06 2.07 15.45
N ILE A 401 19.90 0.78 15.15
CA ILE A 401 21.02 -0.14 14.92
C ILE A 401 21.58 -0.04 13.50
N ARG A 402 21.10 0.90 12.69
CA ARG A 402 21.56 1.20 11.32
C ARG A 402 21.45 0.03 10.33
N TYR A 403 20.48 -0.87 10.51
CA TYR A 403 20.18 -1.88 9.51
C TYR A 403 19.33 -1.29 8.38
N LEU A 404 18.46 -0.35 8.72
CA LEU A 404 17.64 0.40 7.77
C LEU A 404 17.91 1.89 7.90
N SER A 405 17.64 2.62 6.83
CA SER A 405 17.70 4.08 6.76
C SER A 405 16.32 4.64 6.41
N LEU A 406 15.96 5.77 7.01
CA LEU A 406 14.71 6.47 6.76
C LEU A 406 14.98 7.85 6.17
N ASN A 407 14.44 8.12 5.01
CA ASN A 407 14.38 9.48 4.49
C ASN A 407 13.26 10.26 5.19
N LYS A 408 13.60 11.20 6.06
CA LYS A 408 12.63 11.96 6.86
C LYS A 408 11.61 12.76 6.03
N LYS A 409 11.99 13.26 4.84
CA LYS A 409 11.10 14.05 3.97
C LYS A 409 10.07 13.20 3.23
N THR A 410 10.49 12.05 2.73
CA THR A 410 9.63 11.16 1.93
C THR A 410 9.08 9.99 2.71
N GLN A 411 9.62 9.73 3.91
CA GLN A 411 9.35 8.55 4.73
C GLN A 411 9.73 7.23 4.06
N VAL A 412 10.52 7.25 2.99
CA VAL A 412 11.00 6.06 2.28
C VAL A 412 12.05 5.34 3.11
N ILE A 413 11.91 4.02 3.20
CA ILE A 413 12.83 3.11 3.89
C ILE A 413 13.72 2.42 2.86
N THR A 414 15.03 2.40 3.13
CA THR A 414 16.02 1.65 2.36
C THR A 414 16.92 0.84 3.29
N PRO A 415 17.51 -0.28 2.85
CA PRO A 415 18.53 -0.92 3.65
C PRO A 415 19.81 -0.06 3.67
N THR A 416 20.64 -0.26 4.67
CA THR A 416 22.03 0.19 4.68
C THR A 416 22.93 -0.94 4.21
N LEU A 417 24.20 -0.66 3.90
CA LEU A 417 25.18 -1.73 3.62
C LEU A 417 25.26 -2.72 4.79
N GLN A 418 25.33 -2.23 6.03
CA GLN A 418 25.31 -3.09 7.21
C GLN A 418 24.05 -3.95 7.26
N GLY A 419 22.86 -3.39 6.96
CA GLY A 419 21.61 -4.14 6.93
C GLY A 419 21.62 -5.28 5.90
N GLU A 420 22.16 -5.04 4.69
CA GLU A 420 22.29 -6.08 3.68
C GLU A 420 23.30 -7.17 4.10
N MET A 421 24.40 -6.77 4.71
CA MET A 421 25.38 -7.74 5.24
C MET A 421 24.75 -8.64 6.32
N ILE A 422 23.96 -8.08 7.23
CA ILE A 422 23.24 -8.86 8.26
C ILE A 422 22.19 -9.77 7.61
N TYR A 423 21.48 -9.28 6.58
CA TYR A 423 20.59 -10.14 5.79
C TYR A 423 21.33 -11.34 5.23
N ASP A 424 22.48 -11.14 4.60
CA ASP A 424 23.27 -12.23 4.00
C ASP A 424 23.79 -13.21 5.05
N VAL A 425 24.25 -12.73 6.20
CA VAL A 425 24.62 -13.59 7.35
C VAL A 425 23.45 -14.46 7.78
N VAL A 426 22.27 -13.89 7.93
CA VAL A 426 21.08 -14.64 8.36
C VAL A 426 20.61 -15.59 7.25
N ASN A 427 20.67 -15.18 6.00
CA ASN A 427 20.26 -15.99 4.85
C ASN A 427 21.13 -17.25 4.70
N CYS A 428 22.44 -17.14 4.95
CA CYS A 428 23.36 -18.27 4.94
C CYS A 428 23.24 -19.18 6.19
N SER A 429 22.76 -18.64 7.32
CA SER A 429 22.77 -19.35 8.61
C SER A 429 21.37 -19.77 9.08
N ILE A 430 20.47 -18.84 9.35
CA ILE A 430 19.12 -19.10 9.89
C ILE A 430 18.09 -18.42 8.99
N ARG A 431 17.98 -18.86 7.74
CA ARG A 431 17.13 -18.26 6.70
C ARG A 431 15.67 -18.08 7.12
N GLN A 432 15.14 -18.98 7.96
CA GLN A 432 13.75 -18.92 8.43
C GLN A 432 13.41 -17.62 9.17
N LEU A 433 14.39 -16.95 9.79
CA LEU A 433 14.16 -15.65 10.44
C LEU A 433 13.83 -14.53 9.46
N LEU A 434 14.11 -14.70 8.17
CA LEU A 434 13.83 -13.68 7.15
C LEU A 434 12.39 -13.71 6.63
N ASN A 435 11.61 -14.74 6.99
CA ASN A 435 10.29 -14.99 6.46
C ASN A 435 9.21 -14.93 7.57
N PRO A 436 7.94 -14.62 7.23
CA PRO A 436 6.87 -14.59 8.20
C PRO A 436 6.38 -15.96 8.66
N GLU A 437 6.69 -17.06 7.89
CA GLU A 437 6.25 -18.43 8.21
C GLU A 437 6.70 -18.88 9.59
N LEU A 438 7.92 -18.50 10.01
CA LEU A 438 8.42 -18.83 11.34
C LEU A 438 7.55 -18.22 12.44
N THR A 439 7.11 -16.97 12.24
CA THR A 439 6.20 -16.32 13.19
C THR A 439 4.86 -17.03 13.20
N ALA A 440 4.27 -17.30 12.03
CA ALA A 440 2.99 -17.99 11.91
C ALA A 440 3.04 -19.40 12.55
N SER A 441 4.12 -20.14 12.34
CA SER A 441 4.31 -21.48 12.93
C SER A 441 4.33 -21.46 14.47
N TRP A 442 5.00 -20.48 15.07
CA TRP A 442 5.03 -20.35 16.53
C TRP A 442 3.70 -19.85 17.10
N GLU A 443 3.01 -18.94 16.43
CA GLU A 443 1.66 -18.51 16.82
C GLU A 443 0.66 -19.69 16.74
N LYS A 444 0.77 -20.53 15.71
CA LYS A 444 -0.03 -21.77 15.60
C LYS A 444 0.24 -22.73 16.77
N GLY A 445 1.50 -22.86 17.18
CA GLY A 445 1.84 -23.64 18.36
C GLY A 445 1.21 -23.11 19.65
N LEU A 446 1.18 -21.77 19.83
CA LEU A 446 0.51 -21.16 20.99
C LEU A 446 -1.01 -21.38 20.95
N THR A 447 -1.63 -21.35 19.76
CA THR A 447 -3.05 -21.68 19.59
C THR A 447 -3.33 -23.12 20.06
N TYR A 448 -2.49 -24.06 19.67
CA TYR A 448 -2.61 -25.46 20.10
C TYR A 448 -2.49 -25.65 21.62
N VAL A 449 -1.62 -24.86 22.29
CA VAL A 449 -1.55 -24.84 23.76
C VAL A 449 -2.84 -24.30 24.35
N ALA A 450 -3.36 -23.19 23.82
CA ALA A 450 -4.60 -22.58 24.29
C ALA A 450 -5.84 -23.49 24.11
N GLU A 451 -5.86 -24.28 23.05
CA GLU A 451 -6.92 -25.27 22.76
C GLU A 451 -6.73 -26.59 23.53
N GLY A 452 -5.61 -26.76 24.23
CA GLY A 452 -5.28 -27.99 24.94
C GLY A 452 -4.86 -29.16 24.04
N SER A 453 -4.58 -28.91 22.74
CA SER A 453 -4.15 -29.93 21.77
C SER A 453 -2.72 -30.37 22.02
N ILE A 454 -1.88 -29.51 22.57
CA ILE A 454 -0.53 -29.81 23.07
C ILE A 454 -0.33 -29.15 24.44
N THR A 455 0.57 -29.70 25.22
CA THR A 455 0.94 -29.12 26.52
C THR A 455 1.90 -27.93 26.36
N GLU A 456 1.96 -27.07 27.38
CA GLU A 456 2.96 -25.98 27.45
C GLU A 456 4.38 -26.57 27.38
N GLN A 457 4.64 -27.68 28.05
CA GLN A 457 5.95 -28.33 28.04
C GLN A 457 6.35 -28.82 26.65
N GLU A 458 5.43 -29.46 25.91
CA GLU A 458 5.69 -29.88 24.53
C GLU A 458 6.00 -28.69 23.61
N TYR A 459 5.33 -27.56 23.79
CA TYR A 459 5.62 -26.34 23.05
C TYR A 459 7.03 -25.81 23.39
N MET A 460 7.36 -25.75 24.67
CA MET A 460 8.68 -25.29 25.14
C MET A 460 9.79 -26.19 24.66
N ASP A 461 9.60 -27.53 24.71
CA ASP A 461 10.59 -28.50 24.21
C ASP A 461 10.86 -28.33 22.71
N LYS A 462 9.82 -28.09 21.91
CA LYS A 462 9.95 -27.78 20.48
C LYS A 462 10.72 -26.48 20.24
N LEU A 463 10.44 -25.43 21.03
CA LEU A 463 11.13 -24.16 20.95
C LEU A 463 12.61 -24.29 21.33
N GLU A 464 12.91 -24.96 22.43
CA GLU A 464 14.30 -25.22 22.87
C GLU A 464 15.06 -26.06 21.85
N HIS A 465 14.44 -27.10 21.32
CA HIS A 465 15.01 -27.95 20.29
C HIS A 465 15.37 -27.14 19.03
N PHE A 466 14.44 -26.28 18.56
CA PHE A 466 14.68 -25.38 17.45
C PHE A 466 15.89 -24.46 17.72
N VAL A 467 15.92 -23.81 18.87
CA VAL A 467 17.01 -22.89 19.25
C VAL A 467 18.35 -23.68 19.32
N ARG A 468 18.38 -24.86 19.93
CA ARG A 468 19.55 -25.68 20.06
C ARG A 468 20.12 -26.10 18.70
N ILE A 469 19.28 -26.63 17.81
CA ILE A 469 19.71 -27.04 16.46
C ILE A 469 20.26 -25.84 15.69
N ARG A 470 19.54 -24.72 15.69
CA ARG A 470 19.97 -23.53 14.93
C ARG A 470 21.26 -22.92 15.51
N THR A 471 21.43 -22.94 16.82
CA THR A 471 22.66 -22.51 17.48
C THR A 471 23.84 -23.40 17.03
N LYS A 472 23.69 -24.70 17.11
CA LYS A 472 24.70 -25.64 16.65
C LYS A 472 25.02 -25.48 15.16
N GLN A 473 24.02 -25.36 14.31
CA GLN A 473 24.20 -25.12 12.88
C GLN A 473 25.04 -23.85 12.60
N VAL A 474 24.84 -22.78 13.38
CA VAL A 474 25.64 -21.56 13.25
C VAL A 474 27.07 -21.77 13.73
N GLU A 475 27.27 -22.47 14.82
CA GLU A 475 28.60 -22.80 15.36
C GLU A 475 29.42 -23.62 14.37
N ASP A 476 28.80 -24.60 13.73
CA ASP A 476 29.43 -25.51 12.78
C ASP A 476 29.58 -24.92 11.37
N SER A 477 28.98 -23.75 11.10
CA SER A 477 28.97 -23.14 9.76
C SER A 477 30.27 -22.38 9.44
N HIS A 478 30.68 -22.38 8.16
CA HIS A 478 31.90 -21.76 7.64
C HIS A 478 31.64 -20.91 6.40
N PHE A 479 30.72 -19.92 6.50
CA PHE A 479 30.30 -19.09 5.34
C PHE A 479 31.13 -17.81 5.15
N GLN A 480 32.24 -17.60 5.89
CA GLN A 480 32.98 -16.33 5.87
C GLN A 480 33.47 -15.95 4.47
N TYR A 481 33.93 -16.91 3.66
CA TYR A 481 34.36 -16.65 2.29
C TYR A 481 33.19 -16.25 1.38
N ALA A 482 32.09 -16.99 1.40
CA ALA A 482 30.91 -16.68 0.62
C ALA A 482 30.29 -15.32 1.03
N LEU A 483 30.27 -15.05 2.34
CA LEU A 483 29.78 -13.75 2.85
C LEU A 483 30.62 -12.59 2.34
N ARG A 484 31.94 -12.75 2.20
CA ARG A 484 32.79 -11.69 1.63
C ARG A 484 32.36 -11.32 0.21
N GLN A 485 32.04 -12.31 -0.62
CA GLN A 485 31.56 -12.07 -1.99
C GLN A 485 30.19 -11.37 -2.00
N PHE A 486 29.25 -11.74 -1.11
CA PHE A 486 27.98 -11.06 -0.99
C PHE A 486 28.15 -9.62 -0.51
N PHE A 487 29.07 -9.37 0.44
CA PHE A 487 29.36 -8.03 0.93
C PHE A 487 29.96 -7.14 -0.17
N ASP A 488 30.90 -7.67 -0.97
CA ASP A 488 31.48 -6.97 -2.10
C ASP A 488 30.43 -6.63 -3.16
N ALA A 489 29.53 -7.56 -3.46
CA ALA A 489 28.41 -7.33 -4.38
C ALA A 489 27.44 -6.26 -3.87
N ALA A 490 27.07 -6.30 -2.59
CA ALA A 490 26.20 -5.30 -1.98
C ALA A 490 26.86 -3.91 -1.91
N ALA A 491 28.14 -3.84 -1.55
CA ALA A 491 28.87 -2.59 -1.36
C ALA A 491 28.94 -1.71 -2.62
N GLN A 492 28.83 -2.29 -3.80
CA GLN A 492 28.84 -1.56 -5.07
C GLN A 492 27.70 -0.52 -5.16
N PHE A 493 26.55 -0.81 -4.52
CA PHE A 493 25.38 0.08 -4.50
C PHE A 493 25.47 1.21 -3.46
N TYR A 494 26.45 1.17 -2.58
CA TYR A 494 26.65 2.14 -1.48
C TYR A 494 27.90 3.00 -1.65
N LYS A 495 28.73 2.75 -2.69
CA LYS A 495 29.84 3.63 -3.06
C LYS A 495 29.25 4.98 -3.47
N LYS A 496 29.77 6.09 -2.90
CA LYS A 496 29.49 7.41 -3.45
C LYS A 496 30.02 7.44 -4.87
N PRO A 497 29.27 7.99 -5.85
CA PRO A 497 29.85 8.26 -7.18
C PRO A 497 31.12 9.08 -6.93
N GLU A 498 32.24 8.61 -7.47
CA GLU A 498 33.48 9.40 -7.48
C GLU A 498 33.09 10.76 -8.06
N ARG A 499 33.35 11.84 -7.31
CA ARG A 499 33.26 13.18 -7.87
C ARG A 499 34.21 13.16 -9.07
N GLU A 500 33.69 13.31 -10.29
CA GLU A 500 34.50 13.67 -11.43
C GLU A 500 35.34 14.88 -10.99
N THR A 501 36.56 14.62 -10.67
CA THR A 501 37.52 15.63 -10.30
C THR A 501 37.58 16.58 -11.48
N ALA A 502 37.20 17.82 -11.24
CA ALA A 502 37.26 18.94 -12.18
C ALA A 502 38.70 19.13 -12.71
N VAL A 503 39.09 18.32 -13.68
CA VAL A 503 40.30 18.47 -14.47
C VAL A 503 39.94 19.06 -15.85
N LYS A 504 39.04 20.02 -15.88
CA LYS A 504 38.81 20.87 -17.09
C LYS A 504 38.52 22.32 -16.69
N LYS A 505 39.45 22.98 -16.03
CA LYS A 505 39.51 24.45 -15.96
C LYS A 505 40.94 24.93 -15.71
N ARG A 506 41.91 24.49 -16.56
CA ARG A 506 43.24 25.11 -16.65
C ARG A 506 43.87 24.88 -18.03
N GLN A 507 43.12 25.10 -19.08
CA GLN A 507 43.65 25.16 -20.43
C GLN A 507 42.86 26.17 -21.29
N ASN A 508 42.62 27.37 -20.80
CA ASN A 508 42.26 28.52 -21.62
C ASN A 508 42.58 29.79 -20.84
N THR A 509 43.86 30.02 -20.58
CA THR A 509 44.43 31.35 -20.33
C THR A 509 45.95 31.25 -20.54
N LEU A 510 46.33 31.31 -21.79
CA LEU A 510 47.62 31.81 -22.32
C LEU A 510 47.37 32.24 -23.76
#